data_3561f5d71a036726956f88bbbe39e8e1
#
_entry.id   3561f5d71a036726956f88bbbe39e8e1
#
_cell.length_a   1.000
_cell.length_b   1.000
_cell.length_c   1.000
_cell.angle_alpha   90.00
_cell.angle_beta   90.00
_cell.angle_gamma   90.00
#
_symmetry.space_group_name_H-M   'P 1'
#
loop_
_entity.id
_entity.type
_entity.pdbx_description
1 polymer ?
#
loop_
_entity_poly.entity_id
_entity_poly.type
_entity_poly.pdbx_seq_one_letter_code
_entity_poly.pdbx_strand_id
1 'polypeptide(L)'
;IAKRKCPLLIEFKHVSKTYPNGVKGLKDVNLKFEQGEFVAIIGLSGAGKSTLIRTINRMIDITEGELTVDGTDVSKLSGKALRKFRRKIGMIFQSFNLVTRATALKNVLTSMVPDMGFFRVLFGMFTKEQKLAALAALDKVGILDKAYIRCDQLSGGQQQRVALARTLNQNPSIILAD
;
A
#
# COMPACT_ATOMS: atom_id res chain seq x y z
N ILE A 1 23.41 -27.01 -0.19
CA ILE A 1 22.71 -25.94 -0.92
C ILE A 1 22.73 -24.72 -0.02
N ALA A 2 23.64 -23.77 -0.32
CA ALA A 2 23.74 -22.51 0.42
C ALA A 2 22.45 -21.73 0.23
N LYS A 3 21.67 -21.50 1.29
CA LYS A 3 20.55 -20.55 1.29
C LYS A 3 21.12 -19.18 0.88
N ARG A 4 20.78 -18.67 -0.28
CA ARG A 4 21.04 -17.27 -0.63
C ARG A 4 20.34 -16.44 0.45
N LYS A 5 21.11 -15.71 1.27
CA LYS A 5 20.54 -14.74 2.20
C LYS A 5 19.82 -13.67 1.34
N CYS A 6 18.50 -13.69 1.34
CA CYS A 6 17.75 -12.58 0.75
C CYS A 6 18.05 -11.30 1.55
N PRO A 7 18.20 -10.15 0.89
CA PRO A 7 18.43 -8.90 1.61
C PRO A 7 17.25 -8.60 2.53
N LEU A 8 17.57 -8.09 3.73
CA LEU A 8 16.57 -7.67 4.71
C LEU A 8 15.76 -6.49 4.12
N LEU A 9 14.44 -6.65 4.07
CA LEU A 9 13.54 -5.66 3.48
C LEU A 9 12.92 -4.75 4.53
N ILE A 10 12.44 -5.34 5.65
CA ILE A 10 11.80 -4.58 6.75
C ILE A 10 12.38 -5.08 8.07
N GLU A 11 12.78 -4.17 8.93
CA GLU A 11 13.27 -4.49 10.27
C GLU A 11 12.63 -3.58 11.32
N PHE A 12 12.01 -4.21 12.31
CA PHE A 12 11.54 -3.59 13.55
C PHE A 12 12.52 -3.91 14.66
N LYS A 13 13.01 -2.88 15.36
CA LYS A 13 13.87 -2.99 16.54
C LYS A 13 13.25 -2.25 17.71
N HIS A 14 12.80 -2.99 18.71
CA HIS A 14 12.18 -2.46 19.91
C HIS A 14 11.06 -1.46 19.64
N VAL A 15 10.26 -1.71 18.60
CA VAL A 15 9.23 -0.78 18.15
C VAL A 15 8.03 -0.84 19.06
N SER A 16 7.67 0.31 19.62
CA SER A 16 6.45 0.51 20.40
C SER A 16 5.59 1.61 19.80
N LYS A 17 4.27 1.47 19.95
CA LYS A 17 3.28 2.49 19.62
C LYS A 17 2.32 2.67 20.76
N THR A 18 2.35 3.83 21.39
CA THR A 18 1.34 4.28 22.36
C THR A 18 0.51 5.40 21.73
N TYR A 19 -0.79 5.27 21.76
CA TYR A 19 -1.73 6.29 21.29
C TYR A 19 -1.93 7.38 22.36
N PRO A 20 -2.43 8.58 21.98
CA PRO A 20 -2.64 9.69 22.94
C PRO A 20 -3.58 9.34 24.10
N ASN A 21 -4.49 8.40 23.91
CA ASN A 21 -5.39 7.88 24.97
C ASN A 21 -4.74 6.82 25.88
N GLY A 22 -3.42 6.62 25.79
CA GLY A 22 -2.68 5.66 26.60
C GLY A 22 -2.73 4.20 26.10
N VAL A 23 -3.52 3.89 25.08
CA VAL A 23 -3.61 2.54 24.53
C VAL A 23 -2.31 2.19 23.81
N LYS A 24 -1.73 1.03 24.16
CA LYS A 24 -0.53 0.49 23.51
C LYS A 24 -0.95 -0.34 22.29
N GLY A 25 -0.74 0.19 21.09
CA GLY A 25 -1.01 -0.51 19.83
C GLY A 25 0.10 -1.51 19.44
N LEU A 26 1.36 -1.22 19.81
CA LEU A 26 2.51 -2.12 19.69
C LEU A 26 3.35 -2.03 20.96
N LYS A 27 3.95 -3.14 21.38
CA LYS A 27 4.78 -3.22 22.56
C LYS A 27 6.06 -4.01 22.27
N ASP A 28 7.19 -3.31 22.22
CA ASP A 28 8.52 -3.88 22.04
C ASP A 28 8.63 -4.91 20.90
N VAL A 29 8.15 -4.52 19.73
CA VAL A 29 8.10 -5.41 18.55
C VAL A 29 9.47 -5.51 17.91
N ASN A 30 9.96 -6.77 17.77
CA ASN A 30 11.21 -7.12 17.12
C ASN A 30 10.91 -8.12 16.01
N LEU A 31 10.91 -7.68 14.74
CA LEU A 31 10.56 -8.48 13.56
C LEU A 31 11.48 -8.14 12.40
N LYS A 32 11.71 -9.14 11.55
CA LYS A 32 12.47 -8.99 10.29
C LYS A 32 11.73 -9.69 9.18
N PHE A 33 11.68 -9.04 8.02
CA PHE A 33 11.11 -9.60 6.80
C PHE A 33 12.15 -9.48 5.69
N GLU A 34 12.37 -10.58 4.98
CA GLU A 34 13.30 -10.64 3.86
C GLU A 34 12.60 -10.32 2.54
N GLN A 35 13.36 -9.98 1.53
CA GLN A 35 12.81 -9.72 0.20
C GLN A 35 12.22 -11.02 -0.40
N GLY A 36 11.00 -10.92 -0.95
CA GLY A 36 10.30 -12.03 -1.58
C GLY A 36 9.50 -12.90 -0.61
N GLU A 37 9.45 -12.57 0.68
CA GLU A 37 8.60 -13.28 1.62
C GLU A 37 7.12 -12.92 1.44
N PHE A 38 6.27 -13.94 1.60
CA PHE A 38 4.83 -13.79 1.82
C PHE A 38 4.53 -14.05 3.30
N VAL A 39 4.05 -13.02 4.00
CA VAL A 39 3.81 -13.08 5.44
C VAL A 39 2.35 -12.83 5.76
N ALA A 40 1.73 -13.73 6.52
CA ALA A 40 0.40 -13.55 7.08
C ALA A 40 0.47 -13.23 8.58
N ILE A 41 -0.15 -12.11 9.00
CA ILE A 41 -0.22 -11.70 10.39
C ILE A 41 -1.58 -12.11 10.95
N ILE A 42 -1.60 -13.09 11.87
CA ILE A 42 -2.80 -13.65 12.47
C ILE A 42 -2.87 -13.25 13.94
N GLY A 43 -4.06 -12.99 14.43
CA GLY A 43 -4.30 -12.64 15.84
C GLY A 43 -5.71 -12.09 16.07
N LEU A 44 -6.10 -11.95 17.33
CA LEU A 44 -7.40 -11.44 17.74
C LEU A 44 -7.65 -10.00 17.26
N SER A 45 -8.92 -9.58 17.24
CA SER A 45 -9.26 -8.17 17.02
C SER A 45 -8.60 -7.31 18.12
N GLY A 46 -8.05 -6.16 17.72
CA GLY A 46 -7.31 -5.28 18.66
C GLY A 46 -5.88 -5.69 18.97
N ALA A 47 -5.36 -6.82 18.46
CA ALA A 47 -3.97 -7.27 18.71
C ALA A 47 -2.87 -6.41 18.06
N GLY A 48 -3.21 -5.27 17.44
CA GLY A 48 -2.23 -4.37 16.84
C GLY A 48 -1.83 -4.67 15.39
N LYS A 49 -2.48 -5.65 14.70
CA LYS A 49 -2.14 -6.03 13.32
C LYS A 49 -2.17 -4.84 12.35
N SER A 50 -3.27 -4.11 12.31
CA SER A 50 -3.41 -2.91 11.46
C SER A 50 -2.44 -1.81 11.86
N THR A 51 -2.15 -1.66 13.17
CA THR A 51 -1.14 -0.72 13.65
C THR A 51 0.23 -1.08 13.09
N LEU A 52 0.63 -2.36 13.17
CA LEU A 52 1.91 -2.86 12.66
C LEU A 52 2.04 -2.57 11.15
N ILE A 53 1.04 -2.98 10.35
CA ILE A 53 1.04 -2.76 8.90
C ILE A 53 1.13 -1.26 8.56
N ARG A 54 0.38 -0.42 9.27
CA ARG A 54 0.32 1.03 9.01
C ARG A 54 1.55 1.80 9.49
N THR A 55 2.38 1.22 10.36
CA THR A 55 3.69 1.81 10.69
C THR A 55 4.70 1.63 9.56
N ILE A 56 4.64 0.53 8.81
CA ILE A 56 5.58 0.26 7.70
C ILE A 56 5.54 1.37 6.64
N ASN A 57 4.36 1.87 6.27
CA ASN A 57 4.20 2.97 5.32
C ASN A 57 4.09 4.35 5.98
N ARG A 58 4.32 4.39 7.31
CA ARG A 58 4.25 5.59 8.14
C ARG A 58 2.90 6.33 8.06
N MET A 59 1.79 5.58 7.93
CA MET A 59 0.45 6.13 8.20
C MET A 59 0.22 6.32 9.70
N ILE A 60 0.92 5.53 10.51
CA ILE A 60 1.00 5.67 11.97
C ILE A 60 2.47 5.80 12.34
N ASP A 61 2.83 6.86 13.07
CA ASP A 61 4.17 7.03 13.59
C ASP A 61 4.41 6.12 14.81
N ILE A 62 5.59 5.54 14.92
CA ILE A 62 6.06 4.82 16.11
C ILE A 62 6.34 5.81 17.24
N THR A 63 6.27 5.38 18.50
CA THR A 63 6.63 6.20 19.67
C THR A 63 8.02 5.90 20.18
N GLU A 64 8.50 4.67 20.02
CA GLU A 64 9.82 4.21 20.45
C GLU A 64 10.37 3.17 19.47
N GLY A 65 11.68 2.98 19.51
CA GLY A 65 12.40 1.99 18.70
C GLY A 65 12.80 2.52 17.31
N GLU A 66 13.21 1.60 16.46
CA GLU A 66 13.65 1.88 15.10
C GLU A 66 12.88 1.02 14.09
N LEU A 67 12.45 1.63 13.00
CA LEU A 67 11.83 0.94 11.87
C LEU A 67 12.57 1.29 10.59
N THR A 68 13.20 0.29 9.98
CA THR A 68 13.86 0.43 8.68
C THR A 68 13.12 -0.35 7.61
N VAL A 69 12.98 0.26 6.43
CA VAL A 69 12.38 -0.37 5.24
C VAL A 69 13.29 -0.08 4.05
N ASP A 70 13.73 -1.14 3.38
CA ASP A 70 14.68 -1.05 2.25
C ASP A 70 15.92 -0.20 2.64
N GLY A 71 16.49 -0.47 3.84
CA GLY A 71 17.63 0.25 4.40
C GLY A 71 17.36 1.71 4.81
N THR A 72 16.12 2.19 4.69
CA THR A 72 15.74 3.57 5.03
C THR A 72 15.05 3.61 6.39
N ASP A 73 15.52 4.44 7.31
CA ASP A 73 14.84 4.73 8.57
C ASP A 73 13.56 5.54 8.28
N VAL A 74 12.42 4.88 8.50
CA VAL A 74 11.11 5.45 8.16
C VAL A 74 10.75 6.62 9.07
N SER A 75 11.24 6.64 10.30
CA SER A 75 10.93 7.68 11.30
C SER A 75 11.47 9.06 10.89
N LYS A 76 12.57 9.09 10.14
CA LYS A 76 13.26 10.31 9.71
C LYS A 76 12.70 10.91 8.41
N LEU A 77 11.83 10.20 7.70
CA LEU A 77 11.30 10.68 6.43
C LEU A 77 10.27 11.80 6.64
N SER A 78 10.27 12.81 5.79
CA SER A 78 9.26 13.87 5.78
C SER A 78 9.01 14.42 4.38
N GLY A 79 7.94 15.16 4.20
CA GLY A 79 7.64 15.92 2.99
C GLY A 79 7.75 15.10 1.70
N LYS A 80 8.61 15.55 0.78
CA LYS A 80 8.83 14.90 -0.52
C LYS A 80 9.46 13.49 -0.38
N ALA A 81 10.38 13.31 0.58
CA ALA A 81 11.03 12.02 0.81
C ALA A 81 10.03 10.95 1.26
N LEU A 82 9.12 11.28 2.19
CA LEU A 82 8.05 10.39 2.62
C LEU A 82 7.08 10.03 1.48
N ARG A 83 6.73 11.00 0.62
CA ARG A 83 5.89 10.73 -0.56
C ARG A 83 6.58 9.75 -1.52
N LYS A 84 7.88 9.97 -1.82
CA LYS A 84 8.67 9.08 -2.67
C LYS A 84 8.78 7.67 -2.07
N PHE A 85 8.97 7.58 -0.75
CA PHE A 85 8.99 6.32 -0.03
C PHE A 85 7.66 5.56 -0.18
N ARG A 86 6.53 6.23 0.09
CA ARG A 86 5.19 5.63 -0.04
C ARG A 86 4.86 5.17 -1.47
N ARG A 87 5.52 5.71 -2.50
CA ARG A 87 5.37 5.21 -3.89
C ARG A 87 5.91 3.81 -4.09
N LYS A 88 6.86 3.37 -3.26
CA LYS A 88 7.41 2.01 -3.30
C LYS A 88 6.50 0.99 -2.59
N ILE A 89 5.52 1.44 -1.84
CA ILE A 89 4.66 0.59 -1.00
C ILE A 89 3.23 0.68 -1.51
N GLY A 90 2.69 -0.44 -1.97
CA GLY A 90 1.28 -0.59 -2.29
C GLY A 90 0.48 -0.92 -1.04
N MET A 91 -0.67 -0.27 -0.83
CA MET A 91 -1.54 -0.53 0.30
C MET A 91 -2.95 -0.91 -0.18
N ILE A 92 -3.43 -2.06 0.28
CA ILE A 92 -4.80 -2.52 0.10
C ILE A 92 -5.49 -2.39 1.45
N PHE A 93 -6.52 -1.55 1.51
CA PHE A 93 -7.29 -1.31 2.72
C PHE A 93 -8.51 -2.22 2.81
N GLN A 94 -8.93 -2.56 4.01
CA GLN A 94 -10.14 -3.33 4.27
C GLN A 94 -11.39 -2.70 3.63
N SER A 95 -11.51 -1.38 3.60
CA SER A 95 -12.60 -0.63 2.98
C SER A 95 -12.36 -0.29 1.50
N PHE A 96 -11.33 -0.88 0.86
CA PHE A 96 -10.90 -0.67 -0.53
C PHE A 96 -10.52 0.77 -0.91
N ASN A 97 -11.05 1.78 -0.26
CA ASN A 97 -10.82 3.22 -0.49
C ASN A 97 -10.93 3.59 -1.98
N LEU A 98 -11.97 3.11 -2.64
CA LEU A 98 -12.27 3.44 -4.02
C LEU A 98 -13.12 4.71 -4.10
N VAL A 99 -12.94 5.48 -5.18
CA VAL A 99 -13.86 6.54 -5.56
C VAL A 99 -15.10 5.87 -6.18
N THR A 100 -16.16 5.70 -5.38
CA THR A 100 -17.31 4.85 -5.71
C THR A 100 -18.02 5.28 -6.99
N ARG A 101 -18.17 6.60 -7.21
CA ARG A 101 -18.82 7.17 -8.41
C ARG A 101 -17.92 7.18 -9.67
N ALA A 102 -16.65 6.82 -9.54
CA ALA A 102 -15.72 6.67 -10.67
C ALA A 102 -15.73 5.24 -11.21
N THR A 103 -15.34 5.08 -12.47
CA THR A 103 -15.18 3.74 -13.10
C THR A 103 -14.00 2.99 -12.51
N ALA A 104 -13.97 1.65 -12.69
CA ALA A 104 -12.84 0.81 -12.29
C ALA A 104 -11.53 1.32 -12.91
N LEU A 105 -11.53 1.62 -14.20
CA LEU A 105 -10.36 2.18 -14.90
C LEU A 105 -9.88 3.49 -14.28
N LYS A 106 -10.79 4.44 -13.98
CA LYS A 106 -10.43 5.71 -13.34
C LYS A 106 -9.82 5.49 -11.96
N ASN A 107 -10.36 4.55 -11.17
CA ASN A 107 -9.78 4.19 -9.87
C ASN A 107 -8.36 3.63 -10.00
N VAL A 108 -8.08 2.78 -10.99
CA VAL A 108 -6.73 2.26 -11.22
C VAL A 108 -5.79 3.37 -11.67
N LEU A 109 -6.22 4.26 -12.54
CA LEU A 109 -5.43 5.42 -13.02
C LEU A 109 -5.02 6.38 -11.89
N THR A 110 -5.78 6.46 -10.78
CA THR A 110 -5.40 7.31 -9.62
C THR A 110 -4.05 6.94 -9.02
N SER A 111 -3.58 5.69 -9.17
CA SER A 111 -2.25 5.27 -8.70
C SER A 111 -1.10 6.03 -9.37
N MET A 112 -1.33 6.59 -10.56
CA MET A 112 -0.34 7.33 -11.34
C MET A 112 -0.36 8.85 -11.10
N VAL A 113 -1.40 9.35 -10.42
CA VAL A 113 -1.58 10.79 -10.14
C VAL A 113 -0.37 11.41 -9.45
N PRO A 114 0.28 10.78 -8.46
CA PRO A 114 1.45 11.36 -7.80
C PRO A 114 2.65 11.64 -8.71
N ASP A 115 2.72 11.02 -9.88
CA ASP A 115 3.81 11.18 -10.86
C ASP A 115 3.44 12.16 -11.99
N MET A 116 2.23 12.73 -11.94
CA MET A 116 1.72 13.65 -12.95
C MET A 116 1.90 15.10 -12.55
N GLY A 117 2.14 15.96 -13.54
CA GLY A 117 2.16 17.41 -13.33
C GLY A 117 0.76 17.96 -13.00
N PHE A 118 0.73 19.06 -12.23
CA PHE A 118 -0.50 19.67 -11.72
C PHE A 118 -1.61 19.86 -12.78
N PHE A 119 -1.29 20.46 -13.93
CA PHE A 119 -2.26 20.69 -15.00
C PHE A 119 -2.85 19.39 -15.57
N ARG A 120 -2.02 18.35 -15.73
CA ARG A 120 -2.51 17.05 -16.23
C ARG A 120 -3.46 16.37 -15.24
N VAL A 121 -3.20 16.51 -13.95
CA VAL A 121 -4.09 16.01 -12.88
C VAL A 121 -5.40 16.78 -12.90
N LEU A 122 -5.34 18.11 -12.96
CA LEU A 122 -6.52 18.99 -12.95
C LEU A 122 -7.49 18.68 -14.11
N PHE A 123 -6.95 18.44 -15.31
CA PHE A 123 -7.75 18.12 -16.49
C PHE A 123 -7.97 16.60 -16.72
N GLY A 124 -7.48 15.75 -15.81
CA GLY A 124 -7.62 14.28 -15.94
C GLY A 124 -6.95 13.71 -17.19
N MET A 125 -5.84 14.31 -17.63
CA MET A 125 -5.17 13.98 -18.90
C MET A 125 -4.18 12.81 -18.72
N PHE A 126 -4.68 11.58 -18.83
CA PHE A 126 -3.85 10.38 -18.86
C PHE A 126 -3.40 10.05 -20.27
N THR A 127 -2.12 9.65 -20.44
CA THR A 127 -1.60 9.19 -21.74
C THR A 127 -2.21 7.86 -22.17
N LYS A 128 -2.03 7.52 -23.46
CA LYS A 128 -2.46 6.22 -23.98
C LYS A 128 -1.76 5.06 -23.26
N GLU A 129 -0.47 5.21 -22.99
CA GLU A 129 0.34 4.21 -22.28
C GLU A 129 -0.16 4.01 -20.84
N GLN A 130 -0.50 5.08 -20.14
CA GLN A 130 -1.08 5.02 -18.79
C GLN A 130 -2.42 4.29 -18.78
N LYS A 131 -3.27 4.56 -19.75
CA LYS A 131 -4.57 3.87 -19.88
C LYS A 131 -4.38 2.39 -20.20
N LEU A 132 -3.46 2.04 -21.09
CA LEU A 132 -3.16 0.65 -21.43
C LEU A 132 -2.58 -0.10 -20.22
N ALA A 133 -1.66 0.50 -19.46
CA ALA A 133 -1.13 -0.08 -18.22
C ALA A 133 -2.24 -0.36 -17.19
N ALA A 134 -3.17 0.59 -17.02
CA ALA A 134 -4.29 0.42 -16.10
C ALA A 134 -5.27 -0.68 -16.57
N LEU A 135 -5.52 -0.81 -17.87
CA LEU A 135 -6.34 -1.90 -18.42
C LEU A 135 -5.63 -3.25 -18.24
N ALA A 136 -4.32 -3.33 -18.48
CA ALA A 136 -3.54 -4.54 -18.24
C ALA A 136 -3.53 -4.94 -16.75
N ALA A 137 -3.54 -3.97 -15.82
CA ALA A 137 -3.68 -4.26 -14.40
C ALA A 137 -5.06 -4.82 -14.04
N LEU A 138 -6.14 -4.33 -14.66
CA LEU A 138 -7.49 -4.88 -14.51
C LEU A 138 -7.60 -6.28 -15.11
N ASP A 139 -6.94 -6.54 -16.23
CA ASP A 139 -6.88 -7.85 -16.88
C ASP A 139 -6.19 -8.89 -15.97
N LYS A 140 -5.04 -8.53 -15.38
CA LYS A 140 -4.30 -9.39 -14.43
C LYS A 140 -5.14 -9.88 -13.25
N VAL A 141 -6.13 -9.12 -12.84
CA VAL A 141 -7.04 -9.49 -11.73
C VAL A 141 -8.38 -10.05 -12.22
N GLY A 142 -8.54 -10.25 -13.55
CA GLY A 142 -9.72 -10.85 -14.16
C GLY A 142 -10.99 -10.01 -14.06
N ILE A 143 -10.88 -8.68 -14.29
CA ILE A 143 -12.03 -7.75 -14.25
C ILE A 143 -11.99 -6.70 -15.38
N LEU A 144 -11.28 -7.00 -16.48
CA LEU A 144 -11.16 -6.10 -17.61
C LEU A 144 -12.52 -5.74 -18.23
N ASP A 145 -13.45 -6.68 -18.30
CA ASP A 145 -14.81 -6.52 -18.79
C ASP A 145 -15.62 -5.44 -18.06
N LYS A 146 -15.23 -5.12 -16.81
CA LYS A 146 -15.85 -4.09 -15.97
C LYS A 146 -15.05 -2.78 -15.91
N ALA A 147 -14.02 -2.59 -16.77
CA ALA A 147 -13.15 -1.43 -16.73
C ALA A 147 -13.90 -0.09 -16.74
N TYR A 148 -14.99 0.00 -17.48
CA TYR A 148 -15.80 1.22 -17.64
C TYR A 148 -17.03 1.27 -16.74
N ILE A 149 -17.26 0.25 -15.89
CA ILE A 149 -18.35 0.23 -14.93
C ILE A 149 -17.94 1.04 -13.68
N ARG A 150 -18.89 1.77 -13.10
CA ARG A 150 -18.68 2.53 -11.86
C ARG A 150 -18.51 1.56 -10.67
N CYS A 151 -17.64 1.93 -9.74
CA CYS A 151 -17.34 1.06 -8.60
C CYS A 151 -18.53 0.85 -7.66
N ASP A 152 -19.48 1.78 -7.58
CA ASP A 152 -20.72 1.59 -6.80
C ASP A 152 -21.69 0.54 -7.39
N GLN A 153 -21.49 0.16 -8.66
CA GLN A 153 -22.25 -0.88 -9.34
C GLN A 153 -21.55 -2.27 -9.30
N LEU A 154 -20.38 -2.33 -8.71
CA LEU A 154 -19.59 -3.55 -8.58
C LEU A 154 -19.86 -4.26 -7.25
N SER A 155 -19.84 -5.60 -7.26
CA SER A 155 -19.88 -6.39 -6.03
C SER A 155 -18.65 -6.13 -5.16
N GLY A 156 -18.70 -6.43 -3.85
CA GLY A 156 -17.57 -6.26 -2.93
C GLY A 156 -16.30 -6.97 -3.40
N GLY A 157 -16.41 -8.20 -3.91
CA GLY A 157 -15.27 -8.94 -4.48
C GLY A 157 -14.71 -8.29 -5.76
N GLN A 158 -15.57 -7.69 -6.59
CA GLN A 158 -15.13 -6.93 -7.76
C GLN A 158 -14.42 -5.63 -7.35
N GLN A 159 -14.95 -4.92 -6.35
CA GLN A 159 -14.30 -3.72 -5.78
C GLN A 159 -12.91 -4.06 -5.21
N GLN A 160 -12.79 -5.19 -4.52
CA GLN A 160 -11.52 -5.70 -4.02
C GLN A 160 -10.51 -5.92 -5.15
N ARG A 161 -10.94 -6.52 -6.27
CA ARG A 161 -10.10 -6.70 -7.45
C ARG A 161 -9.67 -5.36 -8.07
N VAL A 162 -10.55 -4.37 -8.11
CA VAL A 162 -10.18 -3.01 -8.55
C VAL A 162 -9.13 -2.38 -7.64
N ALA A 163 -9.26 -2.52 -6.31
CA ALA A 163 -8.26 -2.04 -5.35
C ALA A 163 -6.90 -2.75 -5.54
N LEU A 164 -6.92 -4.06 -5.79
CA LEU A 164 -5.72 -4.83 -6.10
C LEU A 164 -5.09 -4.36 -7.43
N ALA A 165 -5.88 -4.19 -8.50
CA ALA A 165 -5.39 -3.67 -9.78
C ALA A 165 -4.76 -2.29 -9.63
N ARG A 166 -5.37 -1.38 -8.85
CA ARG A 166 -4.82 -0.06 -8.53
C ARG A 166 -3.47 -0.16 -7.85
N THR A 167 -3.33 -1.09 -6.90
CA THR A 167 -2.07 -1.32 -6.20
C THR A 167 -1.01 -1.90 -7.13
N LEU A 168 -1.33 -2.89 -7.95
CA LEU A 168 -0.41 -3.46 -8.93
C LEU A 168 0.04 -2.45 -9.99
N ASN A 169 -0.86 -1.57 -10.43
CA ASN A 169 -0.55 -0.53 -11.42
C ASN A 169 0.46 0.51 -10.90
N GLN A 170 0.62 0.64 -9.59
CA GLN A 170 1.65 1.46 -8.95
C GLN A 170 3.05 0.84 -9.09
N ASN A 171 3.14 -0.46 -9.42
CA ASN A 171 4.36 -1.27 -9.47
C ASN A 171 5.20 -1.17 -8.17
N PRO A 172 4.62 -1.48 -7.01
CA PRO A 172 5.29 -1.34 -5.72
C PRO A 172 6.30 -2.47 -5.50
N SER A 173 7.35 -2.20 -4.71
CA SER A 173 8.29 -3.23 -4.23
C SER A 173 7.77 -4.00 -3.00
N ILE A 174 6.82 -3.41 -2.27
CA ILE A 174 6.17 -4.01 -1.09
C ILE A 174 4.67 -3.84 -1.23
N ILE A 175 3.90 -4.89 -0.95
CA ILE A 175 2.44 -4.83 -0.87
C ILE A 175 2.02 -5.12 0.57
N LEU A 176 1.26 -4.22 1.15
CA LEU A 176 0.62 -4.34 2.45
C LEU A 176 -0.89 -4.53 2.26
N ALA A 177 -1.47 -5.52 2.91
CA ALA A 177 -2.92 -5.75 2.93
C ALA A 177 -3.42 -5.72 4.39
N ASP A 178 -4.41 -4.83 4.66
CA ASP A 178 -4.99 -4.61 5.99
C ASP A 178 -6.49 -4.95 5.97
#